data_e48f5078da2214f0f10f404a1685b2f0
#
_entry.id   e48f5078da2214f0f10f404a1685b2f0
#
_cell.length_a   1.000
_cell.length_b   1.000
_cell.length_c   1.000
_cell.angle_alpha   90.00
_cell.angle_beta   90.00
_cell.angle_gamma   90.00
#
_symmetry.space_group_name_H-M   'P 1'
#
loop_
_entity.id
_entity.type
_entity.pdbx_description
1 polymer ?
#
loop_
_entity_poly.entity_id
_entity_poly.type
_entity_poly.pdbx_seq_one_letter_code
_entity_poly.pdbx_strand_id
1 'polypeptide(L)'
;LEQEDSVKKGEKKGKKKKVFLFSLLGLLVLILSGLGYYFSSTTGPQVTVYKLVTAIEHKDYREVASILSSEKDKWTKEEAQSLLDYMTSQKIDVIYELDHIAQSSKTGIVKDKKQNLLIGIEKANKKFGIFQEYRITTYPLEVTATTNLDDAKLKTSEKESTVLKKNQTTKLGKVHFASRDMQLDGKTEVGKISSGVKLDPAQASKNKLNLTFNSEKRLLEVEFPEEVSNPT
;
A
#
# COMPACT_ATOMS: atom_id res chain seq x y z
N LEU A 1 63.39 -41.09 35.63
CA LEU A 1 63.15 -39.62 35.65
C LEU A 1 62.56 -39.08 34.32
N GLU A 2 62.89 -39.70 33.12
CA GLU A 2 62.34 -39.23 31.80
C GLU A 2 60.88 -39.60 31.54
N GLN A 3 60.29 -40.63 32.18
CA GLN A 3 58.91 -41.01 31.94
C GLN A 3 57.92 -40.16 32.70
N GLU A 4 58.24 -39.58 33.83
CA GLU A 4 57.29 -38.67 34.58
C GLU A 4 57.12 -37.29 33.94
N ASP A 5 58.16 -36.78 33.27
CA ASP A 5 58.10 -35.49 32.61
C ASP A 5 57.27 -35.50 31.30
N SER A 6 57.24 -36.66 30.60
CA SER A 6 56.42 -36.81 29.38
C SER A 6 54.90 -36.84 29.65
N VAL A 7 54.47 -37.47 30.76
CA VAL A 7 53.07 -37.56 31.18
C VAL A 7 52.55 -36.19 31.63
N LYS A 8 53.30 -35.40 32.39
CA LYS A 8 52.91 -34.04 32.84
C LYS A 8 52.83 -33.04 31.66
N LYS A 9 53.59 -33.22 30.59
CA LYS A 9 53.54 -32.37 29.37
C LYS A 9 52.32 -32.65 28.52
N GLY A 10 51.84 -33.92 28.48
CA GLY A 10 50.60 -34.33 27.77
C GLY A 10 49.34 -33.78 28.44
N GLU A 11 49.25 -33.85 29.78
CA GLU A 11 48.11 -33.35 30.53
C GLU A 11 47.93 -31.81 30.46
N LYS A 12 49.02 -31.04 30.49
CA LYS A 12 49.03 -29.59 30.33
C LYS A 12 48.57 -29.14 28.93
N LYS A 13 48.88 -29.88 27.85
CA LYS A 13 48.41 -29.61 26.49
C LYS A 13 46.92 -29.89 26.32
N GLY A 14 46.40 -30.95 26.94
CA GLY A 14 44.96 -31.28 26.92
C GLY A 14 44.08 -30.26 27.66
N LYS A 15 44.55 -29.76 28.82
CA LYS A 15 43.85 -28.72 29.59
C LYS A 15 43.79 -27.37 28.84
N LYS A 16 44.88 -26.95 28.21
CA LYS A 16 44.93 -25.73 27.41
C LYS A 16 44.00 -25.80 26.19
N LYS A 17 43.90 -26.94 25.49
CA LYS A 17 42.96 -27.14 24.37
C LYS A 17 41.52 -27.09 24.82
N LYS A 18 41.18 -27.68 25.97
CA LYS A 18 39.81 -27.60 26.53
C LYS A 18 39.42 -26.17 26.92
N VAL A 19 40.29 -25.43 27.61
CA VAL A 19 40.09 -24.03 27.95
C VAL A 19 39.87 -23.16 26.70
N PHE A 20 40.70 -23.36 25.67
CA PHE A 20 40.52 -22.65 24.39
C PHE A 20 39.21 -22.98 23.71
N LEU A 21 38.76 -24.25 23.70
CA LEU A 21 37.48 -24.68 23.15
C LEU A 21 36.29 -24.06 23.90
N PHE A 22 36.34 -24.03 25.24
CA PHE A 22 35.30 -23.38 26.06
C PHE A 22 35.28 -21.88 25.87
N SER A 23 36.42 -21.21 25.72
CA SER A 23 36.52 -19.80 25.43
C SER A 23 35.90 -19.47 24.04
N LEU A 24 36.18 -20.30 23.02
CA LEU A 24 35.61 -20.16 21.69
C LEU A 24 34.09 -20.37 21.69
N LEU A 25 33.60 -21.36 22.43
CA LEU A 25 32.19 -21.62 22.59
C LEU A 25 31.48 -20.46 23.32
N GLY A 26 32.09 -19.93 24.38
CA GLY A 26 31.58 -18.75 25.08
C GLY A 26 31.47 -17.51 24.18
N LEU A 27 32.49 -17.27 23.35
CA LEU A 27 32.52 -16.18 22.37
C LEU A 27 31.40 -16.37 21.32
N LEU A 28 31.21 -17.59 20.84
CA LEU A 28 30.14 -17.91 19.87
C LEU A 28 28.76 -17.64 20.46
N VAL A 29 28.51 -18.03 21.72
CA VAL A 29 27.26 -17.77 22.42
C VAL A 29 27.01 -16.26 22.58
N LEU A 30 28.03 -15.49 22.90
CA LEU A 30 27.92 -14.03 22.98
C LEU A 30 27.59 -13.38 21.64
N ILE A 31 28.24 -13.82 20.58
CA ILE A 31 27.96 -13.34 19.21
C ILE A 31 26.52 -13.69 18.81
N LEU A 32 26.10 -14.93 19.02
CA LEU A 32 24.73 -15.36 18.68
C LEU A 32 23.68 -14.62 19.51
N SER A 33 23.94 -14.39 20.81
CA SER A 33 23.04 -13.60 21.68
C SER A 33 22.97 -12.14 21.25
N GLY A 34 24.10 -11.52 20.90
CA GLY A 34 24.16 -10.17 20.36
C GLY A 34 23.43 -10.02 19.05
N LEU A 35 23.62 -10.95 18.11
CA LEU A 35 22.88 -11.00 16.86
C LEU A 35 21.39 -11.22 17.09
N GLY A 36 21.00 -12.14 17.98
CA GLY A 36 19.61 -12.38 18.35
C GLY A 36 18.94 -11.13 18.92
N TYR A 37 19.59 -10.42 19.81
CA TYR A 37 19.09 -9.15 20.34
C TYR A 37 18.96 -8.08 19.25
N TYR A 38 19.98 -7.90 18.40
CA TYR A 38 19.98 -6.95 17.30
C TYR A 38 18.81 -7.21 16.34
N PHE A 39 18.63 -8.45 15.88
CA PHE A 39 17.53 -8.77 14.96
C PHE A 39 16.17 -8.67 15.63
N SER A 40 16.01 -9.07 16.89
CA SER A 40 14.77 -8.90 17.64
C SER A 40 14.36 -7.44 17.77
N SER A 41 15.33 -6.53 17.94
CA SER A 41 15.07 -5.09 18.07
C SER A 41 14.85 -4.38 16.73
N THR A 42 15.24 -4.98 15.58
CA THR A 42 15.16 -4.36 14.25
C THR A 42 14.07 -4.93 13.35
N THR A 43 13.40 -6.02 13.73
CA THR A 43 12.40 -6.71 12.89
C THR A 43 10.97 -6.68 13.42
N GLY A 44 10.74 -6.04 14.56
CA GLY A 44 9.41 -5.95 15.18
C GLY A 44 8.42 -5.09 14.39
N PRO A 45 7.09 -5.26 14.61
CA PRO A 45 6.07 -4.46 13.94
C PRO A 45 6.20 -2.98 14.28
N GLN A 46 6.66 -2.62 15.49
CA GLN A 46 6.89 -1.22 15.89
C GLN A 46 7.94 -0.53 15.01
N VAL A 47 9.01 -1.25 14.64
CA VAL A 47 10.07 -0.69 13.77
C VAL A 47 9.51 -0.39 12.36
N THR A 48 8.66 -1.29 11.86
CA THR A 48 8.01 -1.12 10.56
C THR A 48 7.05 0.07 10.58
N VAL A 49 6.24 0.19 11.63
CA VAL A 49 5.31 1.32 11.82
C VAL A 49 6.08 2.63 12.02
N TYR A 50 7.13 2.64 12.83
CA TYR A 50 7.92 3.84 13.09
C TYR A 50 8.46 4.50 11.82
N LYS A 51 8.93 3.70 10.85
CA LYS A 51 9.40 4.24 9.55
C LYS A 51 8.27 4.95 8.80
N LEU A 52 7.10 4.33 8.74
CA LEU A 52 5.95 4.93 8.07
C LEU A 52 5.47 6.18 8.80
N VAL A 53 5.35 6.14 10.12
CA VAL A 53 4.97 7.28 10.97
C VAL A 53 5.90 8.45 10.74
N THR A 54 7.22 8.22 10.80
CA THR A 54 8.22 9.27 10.55
C THR A 54 8.06 9.89 9.16
N ALA A 55 7.82 9.09 8.12
CA ALA A 55 7.60 9.61 6.79
C ALA A 55 6.30 10.44 6.69
N ILE A 56 5.23 10.01 7.37
CA ILE A 56 3.95 10.75 7.42
C ILE A 56 4.11 12.08 8.14
N GLU A 57 4.73 12.09 9.31
CA GLU A 57 4.96 13.31 10.12
C GLU A 57 5.80 14.36 9.37
N HIS A 58 6.80 13.91 8.60
CA HIS A 58 7.62 14.77 7.77
C HIS A 58 6.98 15.10 6.41
N LYS A 59 5.77 14.56 6.12
CA LYS A 59 5.08 14.70 4.82
C LYS A 59 5.93 14.23 3.63
N ASP A 60 6.81 13.25 3.90
CA ASP A 60 7.60 12.62 2.85
C ASP A 60 6.81 11.53 2.14
N TYR A 61 5.89 11.97 1.27
CA TYR A 61 5.03 11.05 0.53
C TYR A 61 5.77 10.16 -0.46
N ARG A 62 7.03 10.47 -0.81
CA ARG A 62 7.88 9.58 -1.62
C ARG A 62 8.34 8.39 -0.79
N GLU A 63 8.76 8.65 0.45
CA GLU A 63 9.12 7.57 1.37
C GLU A 63 7.88 6.77 1.76
N VAL A 64 6.73 7.40 2.01
CA VAL A 64 5.46 6.68 2.20
C VAL A 64 5.18 5.75 1.03
N ALA A 65 5.24 6.24 -0.21
CA ALA A 65 5.03 5.44 -1.41
C ALA A 65 6.03 4.27 -1.51
N SER A 66 7.30 4.50 -1.15
CA SER A 66 8.33 3.47 -1.10
C SER A 66 7.97 2.34 -0.11
N ILE A 67 7.52 2.71 1.10
CA ILE A 67 7.12 1.77 2.16
C ILE A 67 5.86 0.97 1.76
N LEU A 68 4.90 1.60 1.07
CA LEU A 68 3.67 0.95 0.60
C LEU A 68 3.90 0.07 -0.63
N SER A 69 5.00 0.28 -1.35
CA SER A 69 5.32 -0.46 -2.57
C SER A 69 5.84 -1.87 -2.29
N SER A 70 5.57 -2.76 -3.23
CA SER A 70 6.18 -4.09 -3.32
C SER A 70 6.95 -4.25 -4.63
N GLU A 71 7.59 -5.39 -4.87
CA GLU A 71 8.27 -5.67 -6.15
C GLU A 71 7.31 -5.60 -7.34
N LYS A 72 6.06 -6.05 -7.16
CA LYS A 72 5.05 -6.18 -8.21
C LYS A 72 4.04 -5.03 -8.25
N ASP A 73 4.00 -4.22 -7.20
CA ASP A 73 2.98 -3.19 -7.01
C ASP A 73 3.66 -1.90 -6.52
N LYS A 74 3.73 -0.90 -7.39
CA LYS A 74 4.46 0.34 -7.15
C LYS A 74 3.49 1.49 -6.90
N TRP A 75 3.60 2.09 -5.75
CA TRP A 75 2.87 3.30 -5.39
C TRP A 75 3.59 4.54 -5.90
N THR A 76 2.85 5.50 -6.40
CA THR A 76 3.36 6.85 -6.67
C THR A 76 3.22 7.73 -5.43
N LYS A 77 3.95 8.85 -5.41
CA LYS A 77 3.84 9.87 -4.36
C LYS A 77 2.40 10.38 -4.24
N GLU A 78 1.76 10.63 -5.38
CA GLU A 78 0.41 11.18 -5.48
C GLU A 78 -0.63 10.18 -4.95
N GLU A 79 -0.47 8.90 -5.24
CA GLU A 79 -1.34 7.84 -4.71
C GLU A 79 -1.19 7.69 -3.20
N ALA A 80 0.05 7.71 -2.69
CA ALA A 80 0.32 7.63 -1.25
C ALA A 80 -0.28 8.84 -0.51
N GLN A 81 -0.11 10.04 -1.05
CA GLN A 81 -0.73 11.24 -0.51
C GLN A 81 -2.25 11.14 -0.53
N SER A 82 -2.84 10.71 -1.65
CA SER A 82 -4.30 10.56 -1.79
C SER A 82 -4.89 9.58 -0.77
N LEU A 83 -4.22 8.46 -0.47
CA LEU A 83 -4.66 7.53 0.58
C LEU A 83 -4.68 8.22 1.95
N LEU A 84 -3.62 8.94 2.31
CA LEU A 84 -3.53 9.62 3.60
C LEU A 84 -4.55 10.77 3.72
N ASP A 85 -4.75 11.54 2.65
CA ASP A 85 -5.76 12.60 2.59
C ASP A 85 -7.17 12.00 2.76
N TYR A 86 -7.45 10.86 2.11
CA TYR A 86 -8.68 10.14 2.31
C TYR A 86 -8.86 9.73 3.78
N MET A 87 -7.87 9.08 4.40
CA MET A 87 -7.95 8.64 5.80
C MET A 87 -8.21 9.84 6.74
N THR A 88 -7.52 10.94 6.50
CA THR A 88 -7.72 12.20 7.25
C THR A 88 -9.13 12.73 7.08
N SER A 89 -9.69 12.72 5.86
CA SER A 89 -11.07 13.16 5.58
C SER A 89 -12.11 12.29 6.30
N GLN A 90 -11.82 11.01 6.51
CA GLN A 90 -12.64 10.08 7.27
C GLN A 90 -12.42 10.15 8.79
N LYS A 91 -11.56 11.07 9.26
CA LYS A 91 -11.15 11.20 10.67
C LYS A 91 -10.50 9.94 11.23
N ILE A 92 -9.73 9.25 10.41
CA ILE A 92 -8.92 8.09 10.79
C ILE A 92 -7.51 8.60 11.10
N ASP A 93 -7.09 8.47 12.36
CA ASP A 93 -5.72 8.70 12.76
C ASP A 93 -4.88 7.46 12.45
N VAL A 94 -4.29 7.44 11.26
CA VAL A 94 -3.51 6.30 10.78
C VAL A 94 -2.31 5.98 11.67
N ILE A 95 -1.70 7.01 12.28
CA ILE A 95 -0.54 6.84 13.17
C ILE A 95 -0.97 6.10 14.42
N TYR A 96 -2.02 6.60 15.09
CA TYR A 96 -2.57 5.97 16.29
C TYR A 96 -3.02 4.52 16.02
N GLU A 97 -3.76 4.30 14.94
CA GLU A 97 -4.30 2.97 14.62
C GLU A 97 -3.19 1.95 14.35
N LEU A 98 -2.17 2.31 13.57
CA LEU A 98 -1.06 1.41 13.28
C LEU A 98 -0.18 1.15 14.50
N ASP A 99 0.09 2.17 15.31
CA ASP A 99 0.86 2.02 16.54
C ASP A 99 0.12 1.10 17.54
N HIS A 100 -1.18 1.31 17.72
CA HIS A 100 -2.02 0.46 18.55
C HIS A 100 -2.01 -1.01 18.07
N ILE A 101 -2.11 -1.26 16.75
CA ILE A 101 -2.01 -2.61 16.18
C ILE A 101 -0.63 -3.22 16.47
N ALA A 102 0.45 -2.45 16.26
CA ALA A 102 1.81 -2.93 16.46
C ALA A 102 2.09 -3.31 17.92
N GLN A 103 1.52 -2.57 18.86
CA GLN A 103 1.69 -2.82 20.30
C GLN A 103 0.81 -3.97 20.81
N SER A 104 -0.44 -4.05 20.37
CA SER A 104 -1.43 -4.99 20.92
C SER A 104 -1.39 -6.36 20.25
N SER A 105 -1.59 -6.41 18.94
CA SER A 105 -1.81 -7.67 18.19
C SER A 105 -0.69 -8.01 17.22
N LYS A 106 0.24 -7.10 16.97
CA LYS A 106 1.34 -7.19 16.00
C LYS A 106 0.90 -7.28 14.53
N THR A 107 -0.36 -7.64 14.25
CA THR A 107 -0.97 -7.68 12.91
C THR A 107 -2.39 -7.16 13.01
N GLY A 108 -2.86 -6.49 11.97
CA GLY A 108 -4.22 -5.96 11.92
C GLY A 108 -4.42 -5.05 10.72
N ILE A 109 -5.66 -4.61 10.54
CA ILE A 109 -6.09 -3.83 9.37
C ILE A 109 -6.91 -2.64 9.84
N VAL A 110 -6.55 -1.47 9.37
CA VAL A 110 -7.31 -0.23 9.54
C VAL A 110 -8.43 -0.19 8.50
N LYS A 111 -9.65 0.07 8.94
CA LYS A 111 -10.85 0.12 8.10
C LYS A 111 -11.56 1.45 8.28
N ASP A 112 -12.27 1.87 7.24
CA ASP A 112 -13.21 2.98 7.34
C ASP A 112 -14.62 2.53 7.77
N LYS A 113 -15.53 3.49 7.90
CA LYS A 113 -16.94 3.24 8.27
C LYS A 113 -17.70 2.42 7.22
N LYS A 114 -17.28 2.44 5.96
CA LYS A 114 -17.86 1.67 4.85
C LYS A 114 -17.23 0.28 4.71
N GLN A 115 -16.43 -0.14 5.71
CA GLN A 115 -15.73 -1.43 5.75
C GLN A 115 -14.70 -1.59 4.62
N ASN A 116 -14.20 -0.49 4.06
CA ASN A 116 -13.04 -0.55 3.19
C ASN A 116 -11.80 -0.87 4.02
N LEU A 117 -11.04 -1.86 3.56
CA LEU A 117 -9.72 -2.17 4.09
C LEU A 117 -8.74 -1.17 3.48
N LEU A 118 -8.01 -0.43 4.30
CA LEU A 118 -7.15 0.67 3.83
C LEU A 118 -5.68 0.29 3.89
N ILE A 119 -5.20 0.08 5.10
CA ILE A 119 -3.80 -0.20 5.39
C ILE A 119 -3.72 -1.16 6.58
N GLY A 120 -2.65 -1.94 6.66
CA GLY A 120 -2.50 -2.86 7.77
C GLY A 120 -1.05 -3.28 8.00
N ILE A 121 -0.86 -4.09 9.03
CA ILE A 121 0.40 -4.74 9.37
C ILE A 121 0.23 -6.23 9.17
N GLU A 122 1.07 -6.82 8.35
CA GLU A 122 1.09 -8.26 8.10
C GLU A 122 2.46 -8.86 8.42
N LYS A 123 2.46 -10.16 8.72
CA LYS A 123 3.71 -10.92 8.81
C LYS A 123 4.31 -11.06 7.40
N ALA A 124 5.57 -10.72 7.27
CA ALA A 124 6.37 -10.99 6.10
C ALA A 124 7.14 -12.33 6.24
N ASN A 125 8.09 -12.58 5.36
CA ASN A 125 8.95 -13.74 5.47
C ASN A 125 9.84 -13.65 6.72
N LYS A 126 10.25 -14.82 7.20
CA LYS A 126 11.21 -14.86 8.31
C LYS A 126 12.62 -14.59 7.78
N LYS A 127 13.31 -13.63 8.38
CA LYS A 127 14.72 -13.39 8.12
C LYS A 127 15.55 -14.49 8.77
N PHE A 128 16.46 -15.08 8.00
CA PHE A 128 17.27 -16.25 8.43
C PHE A 128 16.43 -17.41 8.99
N GLY A 129 15.17 -17.53 8.59
CA GLY A 129 14.26 -18.59 9.04
C GLY A 129 13.77 -18.49 10.50
N ILE A 130 14.27 -17.53 11.28
CA ILE A 130 14.04 -17.41 12.72
C ILE A 130 13.30 -16.12 13.08
N PHE A 131 13.76 -14.97 12.58
CA PHE A 131 13.23 -13.66 12.95
C PHE A 131 12.04 -13.28 12.11
N GLN A 132 10.87 -13.12 12.73
CA GLN A 132 9.66 -12.71 12.03
C GLN A 132 9.77 -11.24 11.61
N GLU A 133 9.72 -10.97 10.32
CA GLU A 133 9.58 -9.63 9.76
C GLU A 133 8.10 -9.25 9.61
N TYR A 134 7.84 -7.95 9.61
CA TYR A 134 6.52 -7.37 9.40
C TYR A 134 6.59 -6.37 8.25
N ARG A 135 5.49 -6.19 7.57
CA ARG A 135 5.36 -5.21 6.49
C ARG A 135 4.07 -4.43 6.63
N ILE A 136 4.09 -3.21 6.14
CA ILE A 136 2.87 -2.47 5.86
C ILE A 136 2.28 -3.02 4.57
N THR A 137 0.98 -3.19 4.55
CA THR A 137 0.24 -3.65 3.38
C THR A 137 -0.96 -2.73 3.14
N THR A 138 -1.34 -2.58 1.87
CA THR A 138 -2.52 -1.83 1.45
C THR A 138 -3.48 -2.76 0.73
N TYR A 139 -4.75 -2.37 0.67
CA TYR A 139 -5.79 -3.21 0.10
C TYR A 139 -6.39 -2.50 -1.11
N PRO A 140 -6.28 -3.08 -2.31
CA PRO A 140 -6.73 -2.43 -3.53
C PRO A 140 -8.26 -2.33 -3.60
N LEU A 141 -8.73 -1.38 -4.42
CA LEU A 141 -10.11 -1.29 -4.86
C LEU A 141 -10.36 -2.22 -6.04
N GLU A 142 -11.45 -2.97 -6.00
CA GLU A 142 -12.01 -3.64 -7.17
C GLU A 142 -12.94 -2.67 -7.91
N VAL A 143 -12.54 -2.25 -9.10
CA VAL A 143 -13.28 -1.23 -9.86
C VAL A 143 -14.03 -1.88 -11.00
N THR A 144 -15.31 -1.50 -11.12
CA THR A 144 -16.16 -1.82 -12.26
C THR A 144 -16.70 -0.52 -12.87
N ALA A 145 -17.10 -0.55 -14.13
CA ALA A 145 -17.71 0.57 -14.81
C ALA A 145 -18.96 0.15 -15.59
N THR A 146 -19.96 1.00 -15.61
CA THR A 146 -21.16 0.90 -16.44
C THR A 146 -21.32 2.17 -17.24
N THR A 147 -21.86 2.09 -18.47
CA THR A 147 -22.13 3.26 -19.30
C THR A 147 -23.33 3.02 -20.20
N ASN A 148 -24.04 4.09 -20.55
CA ASN A 148 -25.05 4.09 -21.61
C ASN A 148 -24.54 4.65 -22.94
N LEU A 149 -23.25 4.98 -23.02
CA LEU A 149 -22.60 5.52 -24.22
C LEU A 149 -22.27 4.42 -25.24
N ASP A 150 -22.34 4.75 -26.50
CA ASP A 150 -21.81 3.92 -27.59
C ASP A 150 -20.31 4.16 -27.76
N ASP A 151 -19.58 3.14 -28.22
CA ASP A 151 -18.11 3.18 -28.46
C ASP A 151 -17.31 3.75 -27.29
N ALA A 152 -17.76 3.52 -26.05
CA ALA A 152 -17.14 4.09 -24.86
C ALA A 152 -15.74 3.49 -24.61
N LYS A 153 -14.77 4.36 -24.34
CA LYS A 153 -13.40 3.98 -23.98
C LYS A 153 -12.99 4.78 -22.75
N LEU A 154 -12.58 4.08 -21.70
CA LEU A 154 -12.04 4.67 -20.49
C LEU A 154 -10.52 4.58 -20.51
N LYS A 155 -9.84 5.72 -20.52
CA LYS A 155 -8.38 5.81 -20.41
C LYS A 155 -8.00 6.01 -18.96
N THR A 156 -7.24 5.08 -18.42
CA THR A 156 -6.71 5.10 -17.06
C THR A 156 -5.29 5.65 -16.99
N SER A 157 -4.59 5.67 -18.13
CA SER A 157 -3.28 6.29 -18.35
C SER A 157 -3.11 6.61 -19.83
N GLU A 158 -2.01 7.28 -20.20
CA GLU A 158 -1.72 7.55 -21.63
C GLU A 158 -1.64 6.29 -22.50
N LYS A 159 -1.29 5.15 -21.90
CA LYS A 159 -1.05 3.88 -22.61
C LYS A 159 -2.15 2.84 -22.45
N GLU A 160 -3.03 3.01 -21.46
CA GLU A 160 -4.04 2.01 -21.11
C GLU A 160 -5.44 2.54 -21.33
N SER A 161 -6.19 1.87 -22.17
CA SER A 161 -7.61 2.15 -22.38
C SER A 161 -8.43 0.87 -22.33
N THR A 162 -9.59 0.93 -21.68
CA THR A 162 -10.55 -0.17 -21.59
C THR A 162 -11.81 0.20 -22.35
N VAL A 163 -12.25 -0.70 -23.24
CA VAL A 163 -13.54 -0.54 -23.95
C VAL A 163 -14.67 -0.90 -23.00
N LEU A 164 -15.61 0.00 -22.82
CA LEU A 164 -16.83 -0.21 -22.04
C LEU A 164 -17.98 -0.60 -22.98
N LYS A 165 -18.69 -1.66 -22.64
CA LYS A 165 -19.87 -2.08 -23.39
C LYS A 165 -21.10 -1.37 -22.87
N LYS A 166 -21.90 -0.80 -23.79
CA LYS A 166 -23.16 -0.09 -23.47
C LYS A 166 -24.08 -0.98 -22.62
N ASN A 167 -24.59 -0.43 -21.52
CA ASN A 167 -25.53 -1.07 -20.59
C ASN A 167 -25.00 -2.39 -19.97
N GLN A 168 -23.67 -2.59 -19.94
CA GLN A 168 -23.05 -3.74 -19.31
C GLN A 168 -22.03 -3.30 -18.27
N THR A 169 -21.86 -4.12 -17.22
CA THR A 169 -20.80 -3.90 -16.25
C THR A 169 -19.48 -4.45 -16.79
N THR A 170 -18.49 -3.59 -16.91
CA THR A 170 -17.12 -3.93 -17.31
C THR A 170 -16.22 -3.93 -16.11
N LYS A 171 -15.42 -4.97 -15.88
CA LYS A 171 -14.38 -5.03 -14.84
C LYS A 171 -13.16 -4.24 -15.30
N LEU A 172 -12.75 -3.25 -14.52
CA LEU A 172 -11.53 -2.46 -14.78
C LEU A 172 -10.30 -3.03 -14.06
N GLY A 173 -10.53 -3.95 -13.10
CA GLY A 173 -9.46 -4.59 -12.33
C GLY A 173 -9.29 -4.05 -10.93
N LYS A 174 -8.09 -4.25 -10.40
CA LYS A 174 -7.69 -3.76 -9.07
C LYS A 174 -6.79 -2.56 -9.21
N VAL A 175 -7.06 -1.50 -8.44
CA VAL A 175 -6.27 -0.27 -8.40
C VAL A 175 -5.95 0.08 -6.96
N HIS A 176 -4.95 0.92 -6.72
CA HIS A 176 -4.67 1.44 -5.38
C HIS A 176 -5.88 2.17 -4.81
N PHE A 177 -6.01 2.17 -3.48
CA PHE A 177 -7.04 2.94 -2.78
C PHE A 177 -6.64 4.43 -2.77
N ALA A 178 -6.71 5.04 -3.95
CA ALA A 178 -6.28 6.41 -4.19
C ALA A 178 -7.14 7.06 -5.27
N SER A 179 -7.29 8.38 -5.22
CA SER A 179 -7.92 9.14 -6.29
C SER A 179 -7.07 9.08 -7.55
N ARG A 180 -7.73 8.98 -8.70
CA ARG A 180 -7.05 8.95 -10.01
C ARG A 180 -7.91 9.66 -11.04
N ASP A 181 -7.28 10.50 -11.85
CA ASP A 181 -7.92 11.12 -13.00
C ASP A 181 -7.90 10.14 -14.17
N MET A 182 -9.02 10.08 -14.89
CA MET A 182 -9.24 9.24 -16.04
C MET A 182 -9.94 10.07 -17.13
N GLN A 183 -9.93 9.59 -18.36
CA GLN A 183 -10.65 10.21 -19.46
C GLN A 183 -11.62 9.21 -20.07
N LEU A 184 -12.87 9.62 -20.20
CA LEU A 184 -13.91 8.86 -20.87
C LEU A 184 -14.18 9.47 -22.24
N ASP A 185 -13.97 8.70 -23.28
CA ASP A 185 -14.38 9.02 -24.65
C ASP A 185 -15.57 8.13 -25.03
N GLY A 186 -16.52 8.66 -25.77
CA GLY A 186 -17.69 7.88 -26.21
C GLY A 186 -18.55 8.62 -27.22
N LYS A 187 -19.67 8.00 -27.58
CA LYS A 187 -20.66 8.60 -28.47
C LYS A 187 -22.03 8.65 -27.81
N THR A 188 -22.74 9.73 -28.04
CA THR A 188 -24.16 9.90 -27.73
C THR A 188 -24.95 10.03 -29.02
N GLU A 189 -26.26 10.11 -28.92
CA GLU A 189 -27.15 10.42 -30.08
C GLU A 189 -26.81 11.78 -30.73
N VAL A 190 -26.21 12.72 -29.97
CA VAL A 190 -25.90 14.08 -30.40
C VAL A 190 -24.48 14.23 -30.95
N GLY A 191 -23.59 13.25 -30.70
CA GLY A 191 -22.20 13.29 -31.19
C GLY A 191 -21.18 12.65 -30.26
N LYS A 192 -19.90 12.88 -30.53
CA LYS A 192 -18.79 12.41 -29.73
C LYS A 192 -18.66 13.25 -28.48
N ILE A 193 -18.34 12.58 -27.36
CA ILE A 193 -18.02 13.23 -26.10
C ILE A 193 -16.64 12.77 -25.63
N SER A 194 -15.95 13.67 -24.93
CA SER A 194 -14.73 13.38 -24.20
C SER A 194 -14.79 14.13 -22.88
N SER A 195 -14.69 13.43 -21.76
CA SER A 195 -14.86 14.00 -20.43
C SER A 195 -13.80 13.47 -19.47
N GLY A 196 -13.23 14.36 -18.65
CA GLY A 196 -12.44 13.98 -17.49
C GLY A 196 -13.33 13.33 -16.43
N VAL A 197 -12.88 12.24 -15.88
CA VAL A 197 -13.55 11.47 -14.83
C VAL A 197 -12.58 11.24 -13.69
N LYS A 198 -13.04 11.43 -12.47
CA LYS A 198 -12.22 11.16 -11.29
C LYS A 198 -12.69 9.87 -10.62
N LEU A 199 -11.79 8.91 -10.46
CA LEU A 199 -11.98 7.81 -9.53
C LEU A 199 -11.85 8.38 -8.12
N ASP A 200 -12.95 8.34 -7.37
CA ASP A 200 -13.02 8.83 -5.99
C ASP A 200 -13.20 7.63 -5.03
N PRO A 201 -12.17 7.25 -4.26
CA PRO A 201 -12.27 6.14 -3.32
C PRO A 201 -13.30 6.37 -2.22
N ALA A 202 -13.73 7.62 -1.97
CA ALA A 202 -14.77 7.91 -0.99
C ALA A 202 -16.15 7.30 -1.36
N GLN A 203 -16.35 6.94 -2.61
CA GLN A 203 -17.57 6.26 -3.07
C GLN A 203 -17.53 4.75 -2.89
N ALA A 204 -16.36 4.18 -2.59
CA ALA A 204 -16.19 2.74 -2.41
C ALA A 204 -16.84 2.23 -1.12
N SER A 205 -17.24 0.96 -1.15
CA SER A 205 -17.68 0.19 0.02
C SER A 205 -17.17 -1.24 -0.07
N LYS A 206 -16.58 -1.77 1.02
CA LYS A 206 -15.98 -3.11 1.08
C LYS A 206 -14.95 -3.32 -0.05
N ASN A 207 -14.13 -2.32 -0.32
CA ASN A 207 -13.15 -2.26 -1.42
C ASN A 207 -13.74 -2.50 -2.82
N LYS A 208 -15.00 -2.15 -3.03
CA LYS A 208 -15.65 -2.21 -4.34
C LYS A 208 -16.13 -0.84 -4.75
N LEU A 209 -15.87 -0.45 -5.98
CA LEU A 209 -16.29 0.82 -6.58
C LEU A 209 -16.91 0.56 -7.94
N ASN A 210 -18.13 1.02 -8.14
CA ASN A 210 -18.78 1.02 -9.45
C ASN A 210 -18.86 2.45 -9.98
N LEU A 211 -18.22 2.69 -11.11
CA LEU A 211 -18.27 3.96 -11.83
C LEU A 211 -19.44 3.90 -12.82
N THR A 212 -20.34 4.87 -12.74
CA THR A 212 -21.49 4.95 -13.65
C THR A 212 -21.35 6.20 -14.51
N PHE A 213 -21.30 5.98 -15.82
CA PHE A 213 -21.16 7.04 -16.82
C PHE A 213 -22.43 7.11 -17.68
N ASN A 214 -23.36 7.96 -17.29
CA ASN A 214 -24.58 8.18 -18.03
C ASN A 214 -24.53 9.56 -18.69
N SER A 215 -24.79 9.61 -20.01
CA SER A 215 -25.18 10.87 -20.63
C SER A 215 -26.61 11.13 -20.20
N GLU A 216 -26.82 12.05 -19.27
CA GLU A 216 -28.15 12.63 -19.10
C GLU A 216 -28.47 13.42 -20.37
N LYS A 217 -29.68 13.23 -20.90
CA LYS A 217 -30.21 14.14 -21.90
C LYS A 217 -30.39 15.50 -21.19
N ARG A 218 -29.36 16.31 -21.18
CA ARG A 218 -29.53 17.72 -20.87
C ARG A 218 -30.28 18.29 -22.08
N LEU A 219 -31.55 18.60 -21.92
CA LEU A 219 -32.24 19.53 -22.78
C LEU A 219 -31.43 20.83 -22.68
N LEU A 220 -30.68 21.14 -23.74
CA LEU A 220 -30.18 22.49 -23.94
C LEU A 220 -31.44 23.36 -24.13
N GLU A 221 -31.87 24.05 -23.09
CA GLU A 221 -32.69 25.22 -23.26
C GLU A 221 -31.81 26.25 -23.96
N VAL A 222 -31.91 26.28 -25.28
CA VAL A 222 -31.38 27.37 -26.09
C VAL A 222 -32.38 28.50 -25.94
N GLU A 223 -32.11 29.43 -25.02
CA GLU A 223 -32.77 30.72 -25.07
C GLU A 223 -32.31 31.42 -26.36
N PHE A 224 -33.16 31.44 -27.36
CA PHE A 224 -32.95 32.31 -28.51
C PHE A 224 -33.18 33.75 -27.98
N PRO A 225 -32.23 34.68 -28.21
CA PRO A 225 -32.48 36.08 -27.92
C PRO A 225 -33.73 36.50 -28.70
N GLU A 226 -34.67 37.12 -28.00
CA GLU A 226 -35.86 37.72 -28.62
C GLU A 226 -35.39 38.56 -29.82
N GLU A 227 -35.96 38.30 -30.98
CA GLU A 227 -35.74 39.12 -32.17
C GLU A 227 -36.00 40.59 -31.78
N VAL A 228 -34.94 41.38 -31.86
CA VAL A 228 -35.06 42.83 -31.76
C VAL A 228 -35.86 43.26 -32.99
N SER A 229 -37.18 43.45 -32.78
CA SER A 229 -38.05 44.04 -33.78
C SER A 229 -37.52 45.43 -34.11
N ASN A 230 -37.00 45.61 -35.32
CA ASN A 230 -36.63 46.95 -35.83
C ASN A 230 -37.88 47.83 -35.84
N PRO A 231 -37.90 48.97 -35.14
CA PRO A 231 -38.88 50.00 -35.41
C PRO A 231 -38.49 50.70 -36.70
N THR A 232 -39.40 50.72 -37.62
CA THR A 232 -39.41 51.59 -38.82
C THR A 232 -39.21 53.05 -38.51
#